data_0ab6c3ba3cad01e8e0f52d36af06715d
#
_entry.id   0ab6c3ba3cad01e8e0f52d36af06715d
#
_cell.length_a   1.000
_cell.length_b   1.000
_cell.length_c   1.000
_cell.angle_alpha   90.00
_cell.angle_beta   90.00
_cell.angle_gamma   90.00
#
_symmetry.space_group_name_H-M   'P 1'
#
loop_
_entity.id
_entity.type
_entity.pdbx_description
1 polymer ?
#
loop_
_entity_poly.entity_id
_entity_poly.type
_entity_poly.pdbx_seq_one_letter_code
_entity_poly.pdbx_strand_id
1 'polypeptide(L)'
;AGPNLPNIYIGALGLLGFVSYFLSKKVVTVKKWAAGLVTFVFFISFVNEFVSKIWHMGQNPAGFFFRFSWLFSFFMLILAYQAMKEKIVLSRIANLVIGLVLALAVVYVYSQHYSFIAKLQPSGVSRYITRFTALHLLGFLVVASYGFYSYWDKSKKSQKEKLVRIGWTAGFLVLALILLKAGYLLSQVGITVLMYLLVLLVLNQKWSRLSVVILSVLTFFELGYNAYLSQVTLGYDSVNKFADAAVSVKRVTDKVQADTDEKFYRIATDFAYSRTVPSLVSYPGLSTFSSSLERSTMDHFAYMGDLGVNAATEYTNGTPLTDALYGVRYYMHAKEFDPKEMEAHPEKMYFYRFTNRFDMGRYYTETVYEDNRFVVYKNPHSFPLAYGTNSLVKNIQFGAN
;
A
#
# COMPACT_ATOMS: atom_id res chain seq x y z
N ALA A 1 9.11 3.80 -5.03
CA ALA A 1 8.22 3.64 -3.88
C ALA A 1 7.51 4.97 -3.65
N GLY A 2 6.19 4.97 -3.60
CA GLY A 2 5.41 6.16 -3.29
C GLY A 2 5.60 6.59 -1.83
N PRO A 3 5.22 7.83 -1.48
CA PRO A 3 5.28 8.27 -0.09
C PRO A 3 4.35 7.38 0.75
N ASN A 4 4.89 6.80 1.82
CA ASN A 4 4.08 6.13 2.81
C ASN A 4 3.29 7.19 3.58
N LEU A 5 2.01 7.31 3.28
CA LEU A 5 1.09 8.19 3.97
C LEU A 5 0.25 7.41 4.99
N PRO A 6 -0.16 8.04 6.10
CA PRO A 6 -1.06 7.40 7.05
C PRO A 6 -2.41 7.12 6.38
N ASN A 7 -2.89 5.90 6.46
CA ASN A 7 -4.21 5.54 5.95
C ASN A 7 -5.25 5.75 7.05
N ILE A 8 -5.96 6.88 6.99
CA ILE A 8 -6.96 7.30 7.97
C ILE A 8 -8.28 7.50 7.25
N TYR A 9 -8.95 6.40 6.91
CA TYR A 9 -10.25 6.45 6.27
C TYR A 9 -11.32 5.87 7.19
N ILE A 10 -12.34 6.68 7.51
CA ILE A 10 -13.45 6.30 8.41
C ILE A 10 -14.83 6.60 7.79
N GLY A 11 -14.86 6.97 6.53
CA GLY A 11 -16.08 7.35 5.82
C GLY A 11 -16.64 8.74 6.24
N ALA A 12 -17.55 9.24 5.42
CA ALA A 12 -18.16 10.55 5.64
C ALA A 12 -18.92 10.64 6.97
N LEU A 13 -19.71 9.62 7.27
CA LEU A 13 -20.48 9.57 8.53
C LEU A 13 -19.56 9.53 9.75
N GLY A 14 -18.49 8.75 9.69
CA GLY A 14 -17.49 8.65 10.75
C GLY A 14 -16.81 10.00 11.02
N LEU A 15 -16.36 10.68 9.96
CA LEU A 15 -15.68 11.97 10.11
C LEU A 15 -16.63 13.06 10.64
N LEU A 16 -17.85 13.12 10.11
CA LEU A 16 -18.86 14.05 10.62
C LEU A 16 -19.20 13.79 12.10
N GLY A 17 -19.32 12.51 12.49
CA GLY A 17 -19.53 12.13 13.87
C GLY A 17 -18.36 12.55 14.77
N PHE A 18 -17.13 12.30 14.36
CA PHE A 18 -15.93 12.69 15.09
C PHE A 18 -15.86 14.19 15.32
N VAL A 19 -16.07 15.01 14.29
CA VAL A 19 -16.09 16.46 14.44
C VAL A 19 -17.25 16.93 15.32
N SER A 20 -18.42 16.28 15.18
CA SER A 20 -19.60 16.56 16.01
C SER A 20 -19.35 16.37 17.49
N TYR A 21 -18.53 15.38 17.86
CA TYR A 21 -18.17 15.13 19.26
C TYR A 21 -17.53 16.35 19.90
N PHE A 22 -16.57 16.99 19.23
CA PHE A 22 -15.87 18.17 19.75
C PHE A 22 -16.75 19.42 19.77
N LEU A 23 -17.62 19.56 18.79
CA LEU A 23 -18.48 20.73 18.66
C LEU A 23 -19.75 20.66 19.50
N SER A 24 -20.08 19.50 20.07
CA SER A 24 -21.27 19.29 20.84
C SER A 24 -21.21 19.98 22.22
N LYS A 25 -22.26 20.69 22.58
CA LYS A 25 -22.44 21.21 23.96
C LYS A 25 -22.82 20.12 24.97
N LYS A 26 -23.26 18.94 24.52
CA LYS A 26 -23.64 17.80 25.38
C LYS A 26 -22.43 17.03 25.92
N VAL A 27 -21.29 17.10 25.25
CA VAL A 27 -20.07 16.45 25.72
C VAL A 27 -19.37 17.33 26.75
N VAL A 28 -19.05 16.75 27.90
CA VAL A 28 -18.35 17.43 29.00
C VAL A 28 -16.98 17.90 28.54
N THR A 29 -16.62 19.11 28.89
CA THR A 29 -15.39 19.80 28.46
C THR A 29 -14.13 18.99 28.75
N VAL A 30 -14.02 18.35 29.92
CA VAL A 30 -12.87 17.50 30.27
C VAL A 30 -12.70 16.33 29.29
N LYS A 31 -13.80 15.69 28.88
CA LYS A 31 -13.76 14.59 27.88
C LYS A 31 -13.29 15.10 26.53
N LYS A 32 -13.67 16.31 26.14
CA LYS A 32 -13.18 16.93 24.89
C LYS A 32 -11.67 17.19 24.93
N TRP A 33 -11.19 17.74 26.06
CA TRP A 33 -9.76 17.97 26.22
C TRP A 33 -8.96 16.68 26.19
N ALA A 34 -9.42 15.64 26.89
CA ALA A 34 -8.77 14.32 26.86
C ALA A 34 -8.74 13.74 25.43
N ALA A 35 -9.89 13.78 24.73
CA ALA A 35 -9.97 13.32 23.33
C ALA A 35 -9.11 14.18 22.41
N GLY A 36 -9.06 15.50 22.62
CA GLY A 36 -8.21 16.43 21.89
C GLY A 36 -6.73 16.15 22.08
N LEU A 37 -6.31 15.86 23.32
CA LEU A 37 -4.93 15.48 23.61
C LEU A 37 -4.53 14.19 22.87
N VAL A 38 -5.36 13.15 22.91
CA VAL A 38 -5.11 11.90 22.17
C VAL A 38 -5.05 12.16 20.66
N THR A 39 -5.98 12.96 20.12
CA THR A 39 -5.96 13.36 18.70
C THR A 39 -4.66 14.08 18.35
N PHE A 40 -4.21 14.99 19.20
CA PHE A 40 -2.98 15.73 19.03
C PHE A 40 -1.73 14.83 19.05
N VAL A 41 -1.68 13.84 19.97
CA VAL A 41 -0.60 12.87 20.03
C VAL A 41 -0.52 12.06 18.72
N PHE A 42 -1.65 11.58 18.19
CA PHE A 42 -1.67 10.91 16.90
C PHE A 42 -1.23 11.83 15.76
N PHE A 43 -1.71 13.07 15.75
CA PHE A 43 -1.34 14.01 14.71
C PHE A 43 0.16 14.30 14.71
N ILE A 44 0.76 14.57 15.88
CA ILE A 44 2.21 14.73 16.00
C ILE A 44 2.94 13.46 15.55
N SER A 45 2.41 12.29 15.86
CA SER A 45 3.02 11.01 15.45
C SER A 45 3.07 10.83 13.92
N PHE A 46 2.18 11.50 13.17
CA PHE A 46 2.19 11.45 11.70
C PHE A 46 3.15 12.47 11.06
N VAL A 47 3.51 13.52 11.77
CA VAL A 47 4.35 14.61 11.23
C VAL A 47 5.76 14.64 11.81
N ASN A 48 5.98 14.04 12.97
CA ASN A 48 7.26 14.03 13.65
C ASN A 48 7.86 12.63 13.69
N GLU A 49 9.04 12.46 13.10
CA GLU A 49 9.73 11.19 12.98
C GLU A 49 10.08 10.58 14.35
N PHE A 50 10.54 11.40 15.31
CA PHE A 50 10.89 10.92 16.64
C PHE A 50 9.69 10.30 17.35
N VAL A 51 8.54 10.99 17.33
CA VAL A 51 7.30 10.49 17.95
C VAL A 51 6.78 9.25 17.21
N SER A 52 6.91 9.23 15.88
CA SER A 52 6.57 8.04 15.07
C SER A 52 7.39 6.82 15.47
N LYS A 53 8.69 6.99 15.75
CA LYS A 53 9.59 5.90 16.21
C LYS A 53 9.15 5.27 17.53
N ILE A 54 8.48 6.02 18.42
CA ILE A 54 7.98 5.47 19.69
C ILE A 54 7.00 4.32 19.43
N TRP A 55 6.15 4.43 18.41
CA TRP A 55 5.23 3.36 17.99
C TRP A 55 5.94 2.13 17.43
N HIS A 56 7.21 2.25 17.09
CA HIS A 56 8.05 1.21 16.51
C HIS A 56 9.23 0.84 17.42
N MET A 57 9.08 1.01 18.74
CA MET A 57 10.12 0.69 19.75
C MET A 57 11.45 1.40 19.48
N GLY A 58 11.40 2.66 19.01
CA GLY A 58 12.59 3.46 18.74
C GLY A 58 13.24 3.22 17.37
N GLN A 59 12.71 2.32 16.55
CA GLN A 59 13.28 1.99 15.25
C GLN A 59 12.52 2.64 14.08
N ASN A 60 13.21 2.84 12.98
CA ASN A 60 12.56 3.17 11.70
C ASN A 60 12.07 1.88 11.02
N PRO A 61 10.77 1.69 10.83
CA PRO A 61 10.28 0.52 10.12
C PRO A 61 10.69 0.57 8.65
N ALA A 62 11.09 -0.56 8.09
CA ALA A 62 11.31 -0.70 6.66
C ALA A 62 9.94 -0.78 5.94
N GLY A 63 9.47 0.35 5.39
CA GLY A 63 8.14 0.47 4.78
C GLY A 63 7.00 0.57 5.81
N PHE A 64 5.82 1.01 5.37
CA PHE A 64 4.62 1.14 6.21
C PHE A 64 4.84 1.91 7.52
N PHE A 65 5.42 3.11 7.42
CA PHE A 65 5.80 3.93 8.58
C PHE A 65 4.65 4.24 9.54
N PHE A 66 3.42 4.29 9.04
CA PHE A 66 2.25 4.66 9.83
C PHE A 66 1.32 3.47 10.11
N ARG A 67 1.88 2.30 10.44
CA ARG A 67 1.09 1.10 10.77
C ARG A 67 0.07 1.33 11.89
N PHE A 68 0.35 2.25 12.78
CA PHE A 68 -0.53 2.62 13.89
C PHE A 68 -1.72 3.51 13.48
N SER A 69 -1.81 3.95 12.21
CA SER A 69 -2.90 4.83 11.75
C SER A 69 -4.29 4.23 11.95
N TRP A 70 -4.42 2.89 11.92
CA TRP A 70 -5.68 2.22 12.20
C TRP A 70 -6.18 2.44 13.63
N LEU A 71 -5.29 2.58 14.62
CA LEU A 71 -5.66 2.92 16.00
C LEU A 71 -6.32 4.29 16.07
N PHE A 72 -5.79 5.25 15.31
CA PHE A 72 -6.40 6.57 15.21
C PHE A 72 -7.76 6.52 14.53
N SER A 73 -7.89 5.77 13.43
CA SER A 73 -9.18 5.55 12.77
C SER A 73 -10.21 4.92 13.72
N PHE A 74 -9.80 3.92 14.49
CA PHE A 74 -10.65 3.27 15.49
C PHE A 74 -11.06 4.25 16.62
N PHE A 75 -10.13 5.04 17.12
CA PHE A 75 -10.42 6.08 18.11
C PHE A 75 -11.42 7.12 17.58
N MET A 76 -11.24 7.57 16.34
CA MET A 76 -12.18 8.50 15.70
C MET A 76 -13.58 7.90 15.61
N LEU A 77 -13.70 6.61 15.27
CA LEU A 77 -14.99 5.90 15.22
C LEU A 77 -15.66 5.79 16.58
N ILE A 78 -14.91 5.57 17.66
CA ILE A 78 -15.46 5.57 19.03
C ILE A 78 -16.08 6.93 19.36
N LEU A 79 -15.39 8.03 19.07
CA LEU A 79 -15.90 9.37 19.32
C LEU A 79 -17.09 9.69 18.42
N ALA A 80 -17.06 9.27 17.16
CA ALA A 80 -18.18 9.39 16.23
C ALA A 80 -19.42 8.64 16.74
N TYR A 81 -19.25 7.41 17.22
CA TYR A 81 -20.33 6.63 17.80
C TYR A 81 -20.93 7.30 19.02
N GLN A 82 -20.11 7.84 19.92
CA GLN A 82 -20.62 8.60 21.09
C GLN A 82 -21.44 9.81 20.66
N ALA A 83 -20.99 10.56 19.66
CA ALA A 83 -21.73 11.68 19.10
C ALA A 83 -23.09 11.26 18.52
N MET A 84 -23.13 10.14 17.80
CA MET A 84 -24.35 9.59 17.22
C MET A 84 -25.33 9.11 18.29
N LYS A 85 -24.83 8.39 19.32
CA LYS A 85 -25.63 7.92 20.46
C LYS A 85 -26.36 9.06 21.15
N GLU A 86 -25.68 10.21 21.29
CA GLU A 86 -26.27 11.41 21.87
C GLU A 86 -27.13 12.22 20.88
N LYS A 87 -27.35 11.68 19.67
CA LYS A 87 -28.08 12.36 18.58
C LYS A 87 -27.59 13.79 18.36
N ILE A 88 -26.29 13.95 18.31
CA ILE A 88 -25.66 15.24 18.10
C ILE A 88 -25.79 15.59 16.62
N VAL A 89 -26.58 16.61 16.34
CA VAL A 89 -26.69 17.21 15.01
C VAL A 89 -25.62 18.29 14.90
N LEU A 90 -24.82 18.23 13.85
CA LEU A 90 -23.85 19.28 13.54
C LEU A 90 -24.54 20.62 13.37
N SER A 91 -23.99 21.64 14.02
CA SER A 91 -24.42 23.01 13.75
C SER A 91 -24.07 23.38 12.30
N ARG A 92 -24.82 24.32 11.73
CA ARG A 92 -24.58 24.81 10.36
C ARG A 92 -23.18 25.42 10.19
N ILE A 93 -22.67 26.07 11.24
CA ILE A 93 -21.30 26.60 11.30
C ILE A 93 -20.28 25.43 11.21
N ALA A 94 -20.53 24.34 11.93
CA ALA A 94 -19.64 23.16 11.87
C ALA A 94 -19.58 22.55 10.46
N ASN A 95 -20.71 22.45 9.77
CA ASN A 95 -20.77 21.98 8.38
C ASN A 95 -19.96 22.90 7.44
N LEU A 96 -20.07 24.21 7.62
CA LEU A 96 -19.28 25.19 6.86
C LEU A 96 -17.79 25.04 7.12
N VAL A 97 -17.40 24.92 8.39
CA VAL A 97 -15.98 24.75 8.78
C VAL A 97 -15.42 23.45 8.22
N ILE A 98 -16.15 22.34 8.30
CA ILE A 98 -15.72 21.07 7.71
C ILE A 98 -15.54 21.21 6.19
N GLY A 99 -16.51 21.81 5.51
CA GLY A 99 -16.42 22.04 4.07
C GLY A 99 -15.21 22.89 3.69
N LEU A 100 -14.94 23.96 4.45
CA LEU A 100 -13.78 24.82 4.24
C LEU A 100 -12.45 24.07 4.48
N VAL A 101 -12.34 23.33 5.58
CA VAL A 101 -11.15 22.56 5.92
C VAL A 101 -10.87 21.49 4.85
N LEU A 102 -11.90 20.78 4.39
CA LEU A 102 -11.77 19.81 3.31
C LEU A 102 -11.33 20.46 2.00
N ALA A 103 -11.91 21.61 1.65
CA ALA A 103 -11.49 22.37 0.47
C ALA A 103 -10.01 22.78 0.55
N LEU A 104 -9.59 23.34 1.69
CA LEU A 104 -8.20 23.71 1.93
C LEU A 104 -7.26 22.49 1.88
N ALA A 105 -7.66 21.36 2.44
CA ALA A 105 -6.90 20.13 2.38
C ALA A 105 -6.71 19.64 0.94
N VAL A 106 -7.75 19.70 0.10
CA VAL A 106 -7.63 19.34 -1.33
C VAL A 106 -6.69 20.28 -2.06
N VAL A 107 -6.79 21.60 -1.81
CA VAL A 107 -5.87 22.59 -2.41
C VAL A 107 -4.43 22.33 -1.98
N TYR A 108 -4.22 22.04 -0.69
CA TYR A 108 -2.90 21.72 -0.15
C TYR A 108 -2.31 20.46 -0.79
N VAL A 109 -3.06 19.37 -0.83
CA VAL A 109 -2.62 18.11 -1.47
C VAL A 109 -2.31 18.32 -2.94
N TYR A 110 -3.13 19.08 -3.64
CA TYR A 110 -2.87 19.44 -5.03
C TYR A 110 -1.57 20.22 -5.20
N SER A 111 -1.32 21.21 -4.35
CA SER A 111 -0.12 22.04 -4.45
C SER A 111 1.18 21.29 -4.16
N GLN A 112 1.14 20.32 -3.22
CA GLN A 112 2.32 19.59 -2.75
C GLN A 112 2.62 18.30 -3.54
N HIS A 113 1.58 17.60 -4.00
CA HIS A 113 1.71 16.25 -4.56
C HIS A 113 1.36 16.13 -6.05
N TYR A 114 1.07 17.24 -6.71
CA TYR A 114 0.72 17.23 -8.13
C TYR A 114 1.81 16.56 -9.00
N SER A 115 3.09 16.85 -8.76
CA SER A 115 4.21 16.26 -9.49
C SER A 115 4.33 14.74 -9.24
N PHE A 116 3.95 14.27 -8.07
CA PHE A 116 3.93 12.86 -7.73
C PHE A 116 2.80 12.14 -8.46
N ILE A 117 1.59 12.69 -8.43
CA ILE A 117 0.42 12.12 -9.12
C ILE A 117 0.64 12.13 -10.64
N ALA A 118 1.22 13.19 -11.18
CA ALA A 118 1.55 13.28 -12.61
C ALA A 118 2.61 12.26 -13.06
N LYS A 119 3.54 11.86 -12.17
CA LYS A 119 4.54 10.83 -12.45
C LYS A 119 3.98 9.40 -12.45
N LEU A 120 2.89 9.17 -11.73
CA LEU A 120 2.24 7.87 -11.66
C LEU A 120 1.31 7.58 -12.83
N GLN A 121 1.04 8.57 -13.66
CA GLN A 121 0.04 8.44 -14.72
C GLN A 121 0.61 8.83 -16.09
N PRO A 122 0.23 8.13 -17.19
CA PRO A 122 0.71 8.43 -18.52
C PRO A 122 0.37 9.87 -18.96
N SER A 123 1.21 10.42 -19.82
CA SER A 123 1.09 11.75 -20.41
C SER A 123 -0.31 12.00 -20.97
N GLY A 124 -1.06 12.92 -20.39
CA GLY A 124 -2.43 13.28 -20.77
C GLY A 124 -3.35 13.55 -19.57
N VAL A 125 -3.00 13.01 -18.41
CA VAL A 125 -3.81 13.11 -17.18
C VAL A 125 -3.64 14.48 -16.50
N SER A 126 -2.59 15.24 -16.77
CA SER A 126 -2.38 16.56 -16.16
C SER A 126 -3.55 17.53 -16.41
N ARG A 127 -4.16 17.49 -17.60
CA ARG A 127 -5.38 18.28 -17.91
C ARG A 127 -6.61 17.84 -17.12
N TYR A 128 -6.73 16.53 -16.88
CA TYR A 128 -7.83 15.96 -16.11
C TYR A 128 -7.68 16.26 -14.62
N ILE A 129 -6.47 16.21 -14.07
CA ILE A 129 -6.22 16.53 -12.67
C ILE A 129 -6.56 17.99 -12.36
N THR A 130 -6.20 18.94 -13.23
CA THR A 130 -6.52 20.36 -13.04
C THR A 130 -8.03 20.60 -13.07
N ARG A 131 -8.74 20.02 -14.04
CA ARG A 131 -10.21 20.09 -14.13
C ARG A 131 -10.87 19.39 -12.95
N PHE A 132 -10.35 18.26 -12.57
CA PHE A 132 -10.79 17.47 -11.44
C PHE A 132 -10.67 18.24 -10.12
N THR A 133 -9.56 18.94 -9.86
CA THR A 133 -9.37 19.75 -8.67
C THR A 133 -10.30 20.95 -8.64
N ALA A 134 -10.50 21.62 -9.77
CA ALA A 134 -11.46 22.73 -9.90
C ALA A 134 -12.89 22.27 -9.59
N LEU A 135 -13.29 21.11 -10.10
CA LEU A 135 -14.62 20.53 -9.84
C LEU A 135 -14.81 20.08 -8.38
N HIS A 136 -13.75 19.55 -7.73
CA HIS A 136 -13.81 19.23 -6.31
C HIS A 136 -13.92 20.49 -5.47
N LEU A 137 -13.15 21.53 -5.79
CA LEU A 137 -13.25 22.82 -5.13
C LEU A 137 -14.67 23.38 -5.27
N LEU A 138 -15.24 23.30 -6.46
CA LEU A 138 -16.63 23.69 -6.72
C LEU A 138 -17.62 22.86 -5.90
N GLY A 139 -17.44 21.55 -5.80
CA GLY A 139 -18.23 20.65 -4.97
C GLY A 139 -18.17 21.02 -3.50
N PHE A 140 -16.98 21.28 -2.96
CA PHE A 140 -16.79 21.75 -1.59
C PHE A 140 -17.41 23.15 -1.35
N LEU A 141 -17.29 24.07 -2.31
CA LEU A 141 -17.95 25.36 -2.25
C LEU A 141 -19.47 25.23 -2.25
N VAL A 142 -20.04 24.28 -2.99
CA VAL A 142 -21.49 23.96 -2.97
C VAL A 142 -21.90 23.44 -1.60
N VAL A 143 -21.13 22.51 -0.99
CA VAL A 143 -21.38 22.03 0.38
C VAL A 143 -21.31 23.16 1.38
N ALA A 144 -20.26 23.98 1.30
CA ALA A 144 -20.08 25.12 2.20
C ALA A 144 -21.20 26.14 2.04
N SER A 145 -21.60 26.46 0.80
CA SER A 145 -22.69 27.39 0.52
C SER A 145 -24.05 26.87 0.98
N TYR A 146 -24.31 25.55 0.87
CA TYR A 146 -25.49 24.92 1.45
C TYR A 146 -25.49 25.01 2.97
N GLY A 147 -24.36 24.78 3.61
CA GLY A 147 -24.19 24.96 5.06
C GLY A 147 -24.46 26.40 5.48
N PHE A 148 -23.91 27.37 4.74
CA PHE A 148 -24.10 28.79 4.97
C PHE A 148 -25.56 29.22 4.76
N TYR A 149 -26.16 28.80 3.66
CA TYR A 149 -27.58 29.07 3.37
C TYR A 149 -28.48 28.47 4.45
N SER A 150 -28.24 27.23 4.85
CA SER A 150 -29.02 26.59 5.90
C SER A 150 -28.85 27.26 7.29
N TYR A 151 -27.75 28.01 7.50
CA TYR A 151 -27.54 28.85 8.69
C TYR A 151 -28.33 30.15 8.64
N TRP A 152 -28.34 30.82 7.47
CA TRP A 152 -29.02 32.13 7.32
C TRP A 152 -30.52 32.04 7.47
N ASP A 153 -31.13 30.88 7.07
CA ASP A 153 -32.56 30.75 6.90
C ASP A 153 -33.33 30.26 8.17
N LYS A 154 -32.79 30.55 9.36
CA LYS A 154 -33.45 30.14 10.62
C LYS A 154 -34.77 30.87 10.89
N SER A 155 -35.13 31.93 10.17
CA SER A 155 -36.17 32.88 10.58
C SER A 155 -37.56 32.72 9.94
N LYS A 156 -37.73 32.01 8.81
CA LYS A 156 -39.04 31.92 8.12
C LYS A 156 -39.32 30.58 7.43
N LYS A 157 -40.32 29.84 7.90
CA LYS A 157 -40.92 28.66 7.22
C LYS A 157 -41.85 29.09 6.07
N SER A 158 -41.32 29.51 4.96
CA SER A 158 -42.12 29.99 3.81
C SER A 158 -42.03 29.00 2.63
N GLN A 159 -43.01 29.03 1.72
CA GLN A 159 -42.98 28.27 0.47
C GLN A 159 -41.71 28.54 -0.36
N LYS A 160 -41.14 29.75 -0.26
CA LYS A 160 -39.84 30.08 -0.88
C LYS A 160 -38.72 29.14 -0.39
N GLU A 161 -38.73 28.71 0.86
CA GLU A 161 -37.70 27.77 1.38
C GLU A 161 -37.77 26.40 0.75
N LYS A 162 -38.98 25.90 0.49
CA LYS A 162 -39.14 24.60 -0.21
C LYS A 162 -38.61 24.68 -1.62
N LEU A 163 -38.90 25.75 -2.35
CA LEU A 163 -38.41 25.96 -3.72
C LEU A 163 -36.88 26.09 -3.78
N VAL A 164 -36.28 26.81 -2.86
CA VAL A 164 -34.83 26.96 -2.79
C VAL A 164 -34.16 25.65 -2.41
N ARG A 165 -34.71 24.84 -1.51
CA ARG A 165 -34.20 23.49 -1.19
C ARG A 165 -34.28 22.57 -2.39
N ILE A 166 -35.41 22.60 -3.12
CA ILE A 166 -35.60 21.84 -4.36
C ILE A 166 -34.57 22.29 -5.41
N GLY A 167 -34.38 23.61 -5.57
CA GLY A 167 -33.38 24.17 -6.49
C GLY A 167 -31.96 23.75 -6.17
N TRP A 168 -31.55 23.77 -4.90
CA TRP A 168 -30.24 23.30 -4.46
C TRP A 168 -30.08 21.78 -4.68
N THR A 169 -31.11 21.00 -4.34
CA THR A 169 -31.07 19.53 -4.55
C THR A 169 -31.01 19.21 -6.04
N ALA A 170 -31.79 19.91 -6.87
CA ALA A 170 -31.75 19.76 -8.32
C ALA A 170 -30.40 20.20 -8.92
N GLY A 171 -29.89 21.34 -8.52
CA GLY A 171 -28.56 21.82 -8.92
C GLY A 171 -27.45 20.85 -8.54
N PHE A 172 -27.55 20.25 -7.38
CA PHE A 172 -26.61 19.23 -6.92
C PHE A 172 -26.72 17.94 -7.74
N LEU A 173 -27.93 17.47 -8.04
CA LEU A 173 -28.15 16.31 -8.90
C LEU A 173 -27.61 16.55 -10.32
N VAL A 174 -27.83 17.75 -10.87
CA VAL A 174 -27.27 18.13 -12.18
C VAL A 174 -25.73 18.14 -12.13
N LEU A 175 -25.14 18.70 -11.09
CA LEU A 175 -23.68 18.67 -10.91
C LEU A 175 -23.16 17.23 -10.78
N ALA A 176 -23.86 16.39 -10.01
CA ALA A 176 -23.51 14.96 -9.88
C ALA A 176 -23.59 14.23 -11.21
N LEU A 177 -24.62 14.51 -12.04
CA LEU A 177 -24.76 13.94 -13.40
C LEU A 177 -23.67 14.44 -14.35
N ILE A 178 -23.28 15.71 -14.27
CA ILE A 178 -22.17 16.27 -15.05
C ILE A 178 -20.85 15.59 -14.66
N LEU A 179 -20.61 15.40 -13.37
CA LEU A 179 -19.42 14.72 -12.85
C LEU A 179 -19.40 13.23 -13.26
N LEU A 180 -20.57 12.56 -13.25
CA LEU A 180 -20.74 11.18 -13.75
C LEU A 180 -20.40 11.08 -15.24
N LYS A 181 -20.97 11.98 -16.05
CA LYS A 181 -20.73 12.00 -17.50
C LYS A 181 -19.27 12.33 -17.84
N ALA A 182 -18.61 13.13 -17.02
CA ALA A 182 -17.19 13.46 -17.18
C ALA A 182 -16.23 12.39 -16.61
N GLY A 183 -16.73 11.29 -16.06
CA GLY A 183 -15.94 10.22 -15.45
C GLY A 183 -15.36 10.56 -14.05
N TYR A 184 -15.68 11.75 -13.51
CA TYR A 184 -15.10 12.22 -12.25
C TYR A 184 -15.73 11.60 -11.01
N LEU A 185 -16.98 11.16 -11.06
CA LEU A 185 -17.65 10.51 -9.93
C LEU A 185 -17.15 9.10 -9.64
N LEU A 186 -16.45 8.49 -10.59
CA LEU A 186 -15.76 7.21 -10.37
C LEU A 186 -14.51 7.38 -9.52
N SER A 187 -14.05 8.61 -9.29
CA SER A 187 -12.94 8.87 -8.39
C SER A 187 -13.38 8.81 -6.93
N GLN A 188 -12.54 8.27 -6.10
CA GLN A 188 -12.73 8.15 -4.66
C GLN A 188 -13.13 9.49 -4.01
N VAL A 189 -12.55 10.60 -4.46
CA VAL A 189 -12.83 11.94 -3.93
C VAL A 189 -14.23 12.42 -4.32
N GLY A 190 -14.64 12.22 -5.57
CA GLY A 190 -15.97 12.63 -6.03
C GLY A 190 -17.09 11.90 -5.29
N ILE A 191 -16.94 10.60 -5.08
CA ILE A 191 -17.89 9.80 -4.30
C ILE A 191 -17.88 10.20 -2.82
N THR A 192 -16.71 10.49 -2.24
CA THR A 192 -16.63 10.97 -0.85
C THR A 192 -17.39 12.28 -0.68
N VAL A 193 -17.23 13.24 -1.60
CA VAL A 193 -17.98 14.51 -1.56
C VAL A 193 -19.49 14.26 -1.67
N LEU A 194 -19.90 13.38 -2.57
CA LEU A 194 -21.31 12.99 -2.72
C LEU A 194 -21.85 12.37 -1.42
N MET A 195 -21.08 11.47 -0.80
CA MET A 195 -21.45 10.85 0.47
C MET A 195 -21.61 11.86 1.59
N TYR A 196 -20.67 12.83 1.70
CA TYR A 196 -20.80 13.92 2.66
C TYR A 196 -22.11 14.67 2.51
N LEU A 197 -22.49 15.02 1.29
CA LEU A 197 -23.73 15.76 1.02
C LEU A 197 -24.95 14.94 1.40
N LEU A 198 -25.01 13.68 0.99
CA LEU A 198 -26.14 12.80 1.27
C LEU A 198 -26.27 12.56 2.79
N VAL A 199 -25.16 12.30 3.48
CA VAL A 199 -25.14 12.12 4.92
C VAL A 199 -25.61 13.40 5.64
N LEU A 200 -25.12 14.57 5.22
CA LEU A 200 -25.55 15.85 5.78
C LEU A 200 -27.04 16.13 5.54
N LEU A 201 -27.55 15.81 4.36
CA LEU A 201 -28.99 15.95 4.04
C LEU A 201 -29.83 15.09 4.99
N VAL A 202 -29.43 13.84 5.21
CA VAL A 202 -30.14 12.93 6.12
C VAL A 202 -30.06 13.38 7.59
N LEU A 203 -28.86 13.81 8.04
CA LEU A 203 -28.63 14.26 9.42
C LEU A 203 -29.40 15.56 9.75
N ASN A 204 -29.71 16.38 8.74
CA ASN A 204 -30.51 17.60 8.92
C ASN A 204 -32.03 17.33 9.01
N GLN A 205 -32.47 16.09 8.75
CA GLN A 205 -33.87 15.69 8.93
C GLN A 205 -34.14 15.24 10.37
N LYS A 206 -35.41 15.09 10.71
CA LYS A 206 -35.80 14.47 12.00
C LYS A 206 -35.35 13.01 12.01
N TRP A 207 -34.67 12.62 13.09
CA TRP A 207 -34.25 11.24 13.28
C TRP A 207 -35.45 10.29 13.25
N SER A 208 -35.42 9.36 12.34
CA SER A 208 -36.40 8.31 12.13
C SER A 208 -35.70 6.97 11.88
N ARG A 209 -36.43 5.87 11.94
CA ARG A 209 -35.92 4.55 11.55
C ARG A 209 -35.43 4.57 10.09
N LEU A 210 -36.15 5.28 9.22
CA LEU A 210 -35.75 5.43 7.81
C LEU A 210 -34.43 6.17 7.68
N SER A 211 -34.20 7.24 8.46
CA SER A 211 -32.91 7.97 8.45
C SER A 211 -31.73 7.04 8.82
N VAL A 212 -31.91 6.18 9.80
CA VAL A 212 -30.87 5.20 10.20
C VAL A 212 -30.61 4.22 9.07
N VAL A 213 -31.65 3.68 8.44
CA VAL A 213 -31.49 2.75 7.31
C VAL A 213 -30.77 3.41 6.15
N ILE A 214 -31.15 4.64 5.78
CA ILE A 214 -30.49 5.38 4.69
C ILE A 214 -29.01 5.63 5.03
N LEU A 215 -28.70 6.08 6.24
CA LEU A 215 -27.31 6.29 6.66
C LEU A 215 -26.50 4.99 6.63
N SER A 216 -27.08 3.87 7.05
CA SER A 216 -26.43 2.57 6.98
C SER A 216 -26.14 2.18 5.53
N VAL A 217 -27.11 2.30 4.62
CA VAL A 217 -26.92 1.98 3.20
C VAL A 217 -25.84 2.87 2.58
N LEU A 218 -25.85 4.18 2.85
CA LEU A 218 -24.83 5.11 2.36
C LEU A 218 -23.44 4.73 2.87
N THR A 219 -23.33 4.41 4.16
CA THR A 219 -22.05 3.99 4.75
C THR A 219 -21.54 2.68 4.13
N PHE A 220 -22.39 1.67 3.97
CA PHE A 220 -22.00 0.41 3.31
C PHE A 220 -21.56 0.63 1.86
N PHE A 221 -22.27 1.48 1.13
CA PHE A 221 -21.89 1.82 -0.25
C PHE A 221 -20.53 2.53 -0.29
N GLU A 222 -20.32 3.55 0.57
CA GLU A 222 -19.07 4.29 0.62
C GLU A 222 -17.88 3.38 0.96
N LEU A 223 -18.00 2.56 2.01
CA LEU A 223 -16.96 1.64 2.43
C LEU A 223 -16.69 0.56 1.37
N GLY A 224 -17.74 -0.01 0.78
CA GLY A 224 -17.64 -1.00 -0.28
C GLY A 224 -16.96 -0.43 -1.52
N TYR A 225 -17.30 0.79 -1.91
CA TYR A 225 -16.67 1.45 -3.03
C TYR A 225 -15.20 1.79 -2.75
N ASN A 226 -14.87 2.26 -1.56
CA ASN A 226 -13.48 2.49 -1.16
C ASN A 226 -12.65 1.19 -1.16
N ALA A 227 -13.23 0.10 -0.66
CA ALA A 227 -12.61 -1.22 -0.71
C ALA A 227 -12.39 -1.68 -2.16
N TYR A 228 -13.40 -1.54 -3.02
CA TYR A 228 -13.30 -1.86 -4.44
C TYR A 228 -12.17 -1.07 -5.13
N LEU A 229 -12.13 0.26 -4.95
CA LEU A 229 -11.07 1.09 -5.54
C LEU A 229 -9.69 0.69 -5.01
N SER A 230 -9.57 0.41 -3.73
CA SER A 230 -8.32 -0.03 -3.13
C SER A 230 -7.83 -1.35 -3.75
N GLN A 231 -8.74 -2.29 -4.00
CA GLN A 231 -8.41 -3.56 -4.64
C GLN A 231 -8.03 -3.39 -6.11
N VAL A 232 -8.79 -2.60 -6.87
CA VAL A 232 -8.53 -2.39 -8.31
C VAL A 232 -7.22 -1.62 -8.56
N THR A 233 -6.80 -0.76 -7.63
CA THR A 233 -5.55 0.01 -7.75
C THR A 233 -4.32 -0.76 -7.28
N LEU A 234 -4.48 -1.87 -6.56
CA LEU A 234 -3.37 -2.75 -6.24
C LEU A 234 -2.91 -3.49 -7.50
N GLY A 235 -1.61 -3.52 -7.72
CA GLY A 235 -1.03 -4.36 -8.77
C GLY A 235 -1.07 -5.82 -8.31
N TYR A 236 -1.93 -6.62 -8.92
CA TYR A 236 -1.97 -8.05 -8.71
C TYR A 236 -1.22 -8.76 -9.82
N ASP A 237 -0.41 -9.74 -9.46
CA ASP A 237 0.08 -10.70 -10.43
C ASP A 237 -0.97 -11.78 -10.71
N SER A 238 -0.85 -12.37 -11.89
CA SER A 238 -1.68 -13.52 -12.27
C SER A 238 -1.33 -14.71 -11.38
N VAL A 239 -2.36 -15.33 -10.79
CA VAL A 239 -2.20 -16.60 -10.03
C VAL A 239 -1.53 -17.66 -10.89
N ASN A 240 -1.88 -17.74 -12.18
CA ASN A 240 -1.31 -18.70 -13.11
C ASN A 240 0.18 -18.46 -13.36
N LYS A 241 0.60 -17.19 -13.49
CA LYS A 241 2.02 -16.84 -13.63
C LYS A 241 2.81 -17.26 -12.39
N PHE A 242 2.30 -16.93 -11.20
CA PHE A 242 2.96 -17.30 -9.96
C PHE A 242 3.05 -18.82 -9.77
N ALA A 243 1.94 -19.53 -10.04
CA ALA A 243 1.90 -20.99 -9.96
C ALA A 243 2.84 -21.64 -10.98
N ASP A 244 2.86 -21.17 -12.23
CA ASP A 244 3.75 -21.68 -13.27
C ASP A 244 5.23 -21.55 -12.86
N ALA A 245 5.63 -20.41 -12.32
CA ALA A 245 6.97 -20.20 -11.80
C ALA A 245 7.32 -21.16 -10.65
N ALA A 246 6.45 -21.24 -9.65
CA ALA A 246 6.67 -22.09 -8.49
C ALA A 246 6.76 -23.58 -8.87
N VAL A 247 5.83 -24.08 -9.69
CA VAL A 247 5.81 -25.48 -10.16
C VAL A 247 7.02 -25.79 -11.00
N SER A 248 7.43 -24.86 -11.89
CA SER A 248 8.58 -25.05 -12.76
C SER A 248 9.88 -25.18 -11.96
N VAL A 249 10.12 -24.29 -11.00
CA VAL A 249 11.31 -24.35 -10.14
C VAL A 249 11.26 -25.58 -9.24
N LYS A 250 10.10 -25.87 -8.63
CA LYS A 250 9.97 -27.05 -7.77
C LYS A 250 10.29 -28.33 -8.50
N ARG A 251 9.79 -28.52 -9.71
CA ARG A 251 10.09 -29.71 -10.53
C ARG A 251 11.60 -29.92 -10.70
N VAL A 252 12.34 -28.86 -10.99
CA VAL A 252 13.80 -28.95 -11.17
C VAL A 252 14.50 -29.23 -9.85
N THR A 253 14.14 -28.53 -8.80
CA THR A 253 14.75 -28.73 -7.47
C THR A 253 14.46 -30.11 -6.89
N ASP A 254 13.24 -30.63 -7.06
CA ASP A 254 12.88 -32.00 -6.63
C ASP A 254 13.72 -33.06 -7.40
N LYS A 255 13.98 -32.84 -8.71
CA LYS A 255 14.81 -33.72 -9.49
C LYS A 255 16.27 -33.70 -9.02
N VAL A 256 16.83 -32.51 -8.80
CA VAL A 256 18.18 -32.36 -8.23
C VAL A 256 18.28 -33.02 -6.86
N GLN A 257 17.25 -32.86 -6.02
CA GLN A 257 17.18 -33.47 -4.70
C GLN A 257 17.13 -35.01 -4.74
N ALA A 258 16.43 -35.57 -5.71
CA ALA A 258 16.31 -37.02 -5.87
C ALA A 258 17.61 -37.65 -6.39
N ASP A 259 18.38 -36.91 -7.19
CA ASP A 259 19.58 -37.40 -7.86
C ASP A 259 20.89 -37.14 -7.10
N THR A 260 20.81 -36.44 -5.93
CA THR A 260 21.98 -36.11 -5.12
C THR A 260 22.15 -37.03 -3.92
N ASP A 261 23.34 -37.55 -3.68
CA ASP A 261 23.74 -38.27 -2.47
C ASP A 261 24.27 -37.33 -1.37
N GLU A 262 24.33 -36.02 -1.66
CA GLU A 262 24.90 -35.03 -0.77
C GLU A 262 23.90 -34.69 0.36
N LYS A 263 24.34 -34.86 1.61
CA LYS A 263 23.51 -34.48 2.79
C LYS A 263 23.37 -32.99 2.99
N PHE A 264 24.34 -32.20 2.53
CA PHE A 264 24.33 -30.76 2.61
C PHE A 264 24.83 -30.14 1.31
N TYR A 265 24.00 -29.34 0.71
CA TYR A 265 24.30 -28.58 -0.49
C TYR A 265 23.40 -27.34 -0.56
N ARG A 266 23.75 -26.38 -1.41
CA ARG A 266 22.88 -25.27 -1.77
C ARG A 266 22.70 -25.20 -3.28
N ILE A 267 21.54 -24.69 -3.68
CA ILE A 267 21.21 -24.35 -5.05
C ILE A 267 21.19 -22.83 -5.16
N ALA A 268 22.01 -22.25 -6.02
CA ALA A 268 21.94 -20.85 -6.42
C ALA A 268 21.21 -20.70 -7.74
N THR A 269 20.67 -19.52 -8.02
CA THR A 269 19.94 -19.19 -9.24
C THR A 269 20.42 -17.88 -9.80
N ASP A 270 20.39 -17.69 -11.11
CA ASP A 270 20.65 -16.41 -11.77
C ASP A 270 19.37 -15.61 -12.07
N PHE A 271 18.26 -16.06 -11.54
CA PHE A 271 16.95 -15.47 -11.72
C PHE A 271 16.19 -15.40 -10.42
N ALA A 272 15.17 -14.56 -10.40
CA ALA A 272 14.15 -14.58 -9.35
C ALA A 272 12.77 -14.28 -9.92
N TYR A 273 11.76 -14.71 -9.19
CA TYR A 273 10.38 -14.21 -9.29
C TYR A 273 9.84 -13.81 -7.90
N SER A 274 10.55 -14.20 -6.85
CA SER A 274 10.35 -13.81 -5.47
C SER A 274 11.65 -13.95 -4.69
N ARG A 275 11.89 -13.10 -3.72
CA ARG A 275 13.06 -13.18 -2.84
C ARG A 275 13.04 -14.41 -1.93
N THR A 276 11.88 -15.01 -1.74
CA THR A 276 11.69 -16.18 -0.88
C THR A 276 11.55 -17.49 -1.65
N VAL A 277 11.99 -17.55 -2.92
CA VAL A 277 11.89 -18.75 -3.76
C VAL A 277 12.39 -20.01 -3.06
N PRO A 278 13.58 -20.01 -2.40
CA PRO A 278 14.07 -21.20 -1.69
C PRO A 278 13.08 -21.73 -0.64
N SER A 279 12.50 -20.84 0.15
CA SER A 279 11.51 -21.21 1.18
C SER A 279 10.16 -21.61 0.58
N LEU A 280 9.77 -20.96 -0.52
CA LEU A 280 8.48 -21.19 -1.18
C LEU A 280 8.39 -22.59 -1.79
N VAL A 281 9.46 -23.06 -2.43
CA VAL A 281 9.49 -24.37 -3.12
C VAL A 281 10.37 -25.39 -2.40
N SER A 282 10.83 -25.08 -1.19
CA SER A 282 11.49 -25.99 -0.26
C SER A 282 12.82 -26.56 -0.79
N TYR A 283 13.74 -25.70 -1.22
CA TYR A 283 15.11 -26.11 -1.51
C TYR A 283 16.13 -25.29 -0.71
N PRO A 284 17.32 -25.83 -0.43
CA PRO A 284 18.37 -25.10 0.29
C PRO A 284 19.00 -24.02 -0.60
N GLY A 285 18.61 -22.77 -0.42
CA GLY A 285 19.11 -21.61 -1.17
C GLY A 285 19.70 -20.54 -0.25
N LEU A 286 20.22 -19.47 -0.85
CA LEU A 286 20.84 -18.34 -0.15
C LEU A 286 19.97 -17.09 -0.13
N SER A 287 19.07 -16.97 -1.11
CA SER A 287 18.16 -15.83 -1.21
C SER A 287 17.00 -15.96 -0.21
N THR A 288 16.74 -14.90 0.54
CA THR A 288 15.65 -14.90 1.53
C THR A 288 15.12 -13.50 1.78
N PHE A 289 13.89 -13.43 2.26
CA PHE A 289 13.29 -12.23 2.86
C PHE A 289 12.65 -12.61 4.20
N SER A 290 13.03 -11.87 5.24
CA SER A 290 12.39 -11.99 6.56
C SER A 290 12.46 -10.66 7.27
N SER A 291 11.34 -10.20 7.83
CA SER A 291 11.30 -8.97 8.64
C SER A 291 12.22 -9.04 9.88
N SER A 292 12.64 -10.23 10.28
CA SER A 292 13.57 -10.49 11.39
C SER A 292 14.98 -10.85 10.92
N LEU A 293 15.30 -10.66 9.62
CA LEU A 293 16.64 -10.96 9.10
C LEU A 293 17.67 -10.05 9.78
N GLU A 294 18.71 -10.66 10.32
CA GLU A 294 19.79 -9.95 11.01
C GLU A 294 20.53 -9.01 10.06
N ARG A 295 20.89 -7.85 10.59
CA ARG A 295 21.62 -6.84 9.82
C ARG A 295 22.98 -7.34 9.38
N SER A 296 23.69 -8.06 10.24
CA SER A 296 24.99 -8.67 9.92
C SER A 296 24.93 -9.57 8.69
N THR A 297 23.85 -10.33 8.51
CA THR A 297 23.63 -11.15 7.33
C THR A 297 23.46 -10.29 6.08
N MET A 298 22.64 -9.23 6.15
CA MET A 298 22.46 -8.32 5.03
C MET A 298 23.75 -7.59 4.66
N ASP A 299 24.46 -7.07 5.66
CA ASP A 299 25.75 -6.38 5.47
C ASP A 299 26.79 -7.33 4.84
N HIS A 300 26.82 -8.59 5.26
CA HIS A 300 27.71 -9.60 4.68
C HIS A 300 27.44 -9.78 3.17
N PHE A 301 26.17 -9.98 2.76
CA PHE A 301 25.83 -10.11 1.34
C PHE A 301 26.16 -8.83 0.57
N ALA A 302 25.89 -7.66 1.13
CA ALA A 302 26.23 -6.38 0.51
C ALA A 302 27.74 -6.20 0.31
N TYR A 303 28.59 -6.59 1.30
CA TYR A 303 30.04 -6.57 1.15
C TYR A 303 30.58 -7.52 0.10
N MET A 304 29.85 -8.63 -0.14
CA MET A 304 30.20 -9.58 -1.20
C MET A 304 29.71 -9.17 -2.59
N GLY A 305 29.06 -8.02 -2.71
CA GLY A 305 28.51 -7.48 -3.97
C GLY A 305 27.11 -7.99 -4.33
N ASP A 306 26.46 -8.66 -3.40
CA ASP A 306 25.09 -9.17 -3.56
C ASP A 306 24.06 -8.23 -2.91
N LEU A 307 22.76 -8.50 -3.12
CA LEU A 307 21.72 -7.71 -2.47
C LEU A 307 21.62 -8.05 -0.99
N GLY A 308 21.84 -7.03 -0.13
CA GLY A 308 21.69 -7.12 1.31
C GLY A 308 20.99 -5.89 1.87
N VAL A 309 19.69 -5.70 1.55
CA VAL A 309 18.93 -4.50 1.95
C VAL A 309 17.47 -4.84 2.23
N ASN A 310 16.81 -4.00 3.05
CA ASN A 310 15.37 -4.09 3.29
C ASN A 310 14.90 -5.48 3.77
N ALA A 311 15.61 -6.06 4.72
CA ALA A 311 15.31 -7.37 5.29
C ALA A 311 15.36 -8.53 4.26
N ALA A 312 16.18 -8.37 3.20
CA ALA A 312 16.34 -9.36 2.15
C ALA A 312 17.81 -9.56 1.78
N THR A 313 18.12 -10.77 1.34
CA THR A 313 19.35 -11.12 0.65
C THR A 313 19.02 -11.81 -0.67
N GLU A 314 19.79 -11.53 -1.72
CA GLU A 314 19.69 -12.24 -2.99
C GLU A 314 21.12 -12.54 -3.47
N TYR A 315 21.41 -13.82 -3.68
CA TYR A 315 22.70 -14.28 -4.16
C TYR A 315 22.68 -14.33 -5.70
N THR A 316 23.15 -13.28 -6.31
CA THR A 316 23.04 -13.08 -7.78
C THR A 316 24.38 -12.85 -8.47
N ASN A 317 25.35 -12.29 -7.74
CA ASN A 317 26.68 -11.95 -8.26
C ASN A 317 27.76 -12.90 -7.77
N GLY A 318 27.40 -14.13 -7.45
CA GLY A 318 28.33 -15.13 -6.96
C GLY A 318 29.52 -15.35 -7.90
N THR A 319 30.63 -15.76 -7.31
CA THR A 319 31.86 -16.15 -8.01
C THR A 319 32.16 -17.60 -7.67
N PRO A 320 33.05 -18.31 -8.43
CA PRO A 320 33.45 -19.67 -8.07
C PRO A 320 33.97 -19.80 -6.63
N LEU A 321 34.62 -18.76 -6.11
CA LEU A 321 35.09 -18.71 -4.73
C LEU A 321 33.96 -18.63 -3.72
N THR A 322 33.02 -17.71 -3.93
CA THR A 322 31.86 -17.55 -3.04
C THR A 322 30.92 -18.73 -3.13
N ASP A 323 30.75 -19.33 -4.31
CA ASP A 323 30.00 -20.57 -4.50
C ASP A 323 30.61 -21.71 -3.66
N ALA A 324 31.93 -21.84 -3.71
CA ALA A 324 32.64 -22.85 -2.91
C ALA A 324 32.43 -22.61 -1.42
N LEU A 325 32.65 -21.39 -0.93
CA LEU A 325 32.53 -21.01 0.48
C LEU A 325 31.10 -21.18 1.03
N TYR A 326 30.09 -20.84 0.22
CA TYR A 326 28.68 -20.99 0.64
C TYR A 326 28.11 -22.38 0.42
N GLY A 327 28.91 -23.32 -0.09
CA GLY A 327 28.46 -24.69 -0.34
C GLY A 327 27.44 -24.76 -1.47
N VAL A 328 27.54 -23.86 -2.45
CA VAL A 328 26.71 -23.91 -3.66
C VAL A 328 27.18 -25.04 -4.56
N ARG A 329 26.47 -26.15 -4.46
CA ARG A 329 26.76 -27.36 -5.24
C ARG A 329 26.10 -27.34 -6.61
N TYR A 330 24.93 -26.72 -6.69
CA TYR A 330 24.16 -26.65 -7.93
C TYR A 330 23.83 -25.20 -8.26
N TYR A 331 23.90 -24.91 -9.56
CA TYR A 331 23.54 -23.59 -10.08
C TYR A 331 22.49 -23.73 -11.17
N MET A 332 21.30 -23.20 -10.90
CA MET A 332 20.18 -23.23 -11.81
C MET A 332 20.16 -21.95 -12.64
N HIS A 333 20.28 -22.13 -13.94
CA HIS A 333 20.26 -21.07 -14.94
C HIS A 333 18.94 -21.08 -15.69
N ALA A 334 18.29 -19.94 -15.81
CA ALA A 334 17.12 -19.79 -16.65
C ALA A 334 17.53 -19.50 -18.09
N LYS A 335 17.10 -20.36 -19.02
CA LYS A 335 17.30 -20.16 -20.45
C LYS A 335 16.55 -18.95 -20.96
N GLU A 336 17.01 -18.39 -22.07
CA GLU A 336 16.25 -17.34 -22.76
C GLU A 336 14.96 -17.93 -23.33
N PHE A 337 13.86 -17.21 -23.19
CA PHE A 337 12.58 -17.64 -23.71
C PHE A 337 12.41 -17.24 -25.17
N ASP A 338 11.82 -18.13 -25.96
CA ASP A 338 11.41 -17.80 -27.33
C ASP A 338 10.34 -16.68 -27.26
N PRO A 339 10.55 -15.56 -27.98
CA PRO A 339 9.56 -14.48 -28.05
C PRO A 339 8.18 -14.93 -28.51
N LYS A 340 8.11 -15.94 -29.39
CA LYS A 340 6.84 -16.52 -29.86
C LYS A 340 6.11 -17.29 -28.74
N GLU A 341 6.85 -17.97 -27.85
CA GLU A 341 6.26 -18.63 -26.68
C GLU A 341 5.71 -17.58 -25.69
N MET A 342 6.42 -16.47 -25.50
CA MET A 342 5.96 -15.36 -24.68
C MET A 342 4.68 -14.73 -25.22
N GLU A 343 4.57 -14.56 -26.53
CA GLU A 343 3.38 -14.02 -27.19
C GLU A 343 2.20 -14.99 -27.11
N ALA A 344 2.44 -16.30 -27.31
CA ALA A 344 1.41 -17.33 -27.25
C ALA A 344 0.89 -17.61 -25.82
N HIS A 345 1.70 -17.36 -24.80
CA HIS A 345 1.41 -17.70 -23.40
C HIS A 345 1.71 -16.54 -22.45
N PRO A 346 1.01 -15.39 -22.56
CA PRO A 346 1.26 -14.23 -21.72
C PRO A 346 0.92 -14.44 -20.23
N GLU A 347 0.18 -15.52 -19.93
CA GLU A 347 -0.14 -15.92 -18.55
C GLU A 347 1.03 -16.63 -17.84
N LYS A 348 2.05 -17.11 -18.57
CA LYS A 348 3.22 -17.72 -17.95
C LYS A 348 4.14 -16.66 -17.36
N MET A 349 4.75 -16.97 -16.23
CA MET A 349 5.80 -16.12 -15.68
C MET A 349 7.14 -16.47 -16.33
N TYR A 350 7.76 -15.43 -16.90
CA TYR A 350 9.13 -15.51 -17.40
C TYR A 350 10.07 -14.93 -16.35
N PHE A 351 11.10 -15.69 -16.01
CA PHE A 351 12.01 -15.34 -14.92
C PHE A 351 12.83 -14.11 -15.28
N TYR A 352 12.89 -13.18 -14.35
CA TYR A 352 13.76 -12.04 -14.49
C TYR A 352 15.18 -12.43 -14.11
N ARG A 353 16.15 -12.27 -15.04
CA ARG A 353 17.54 -12.55 -14.81
C ARG A 353 18.21 -11.34 -14.19
N PHE A 354 18.93 -11.52 -13.07
CA PHE A 354 19.63 -10.44 -12.37
C PHE A 354 21.08 -10.31 -12.79
N THR A 355 21.70 -11.38 -13.22
CA THR A 355 23.11 -11.42 -13.59
C THR A 355 23.35 -12.34 -14.77
N ASN A 356 24.33 -12.01 -15.59
CA ASN A 356 24.88 -12.88 -16.62
C ASN A 356 26.22 -13.40 -16.13
N ARG A 357 26.20 -14.47 -15.36
CA ARG A 357 27.42 -15.15 -14.94
C ARG A 357 28.06 -15.86 -16.15
N PHE A 358 29.04 -15.23 -16.73
CA PHE A 358 29.80 -15.75 -17.88
C PHE A 358 30.81 -16.84 -17.51
N ASP A 359 30.99 -17.11 -16.23
CA ASP A 359 31.89 -18.13 -15.71
C ASP A 359 31.28 -19.55 -15.77
N MET A 360 29.97 -19.69 -15.90
CA MET A 360 29.25 -20.96 -15.82
C MET A 360 29.79 -21.99 -16.79
N GLY A 361 29.91 -21.69 -18.04
CA GLY A 361 30.44 -22.64 -19.05
C GLY A 361 31.93 -22.93 -18.94
N ARG A 362 32.68 -22.23 -18.08
CA ARG A 362 34.13 -22.43 -17.89
C ARG A 362 34.44 -23.28 -16.66
N TYR A 363 33.76 -23.07 -15.58
CA TYR A 363 34.04 -23.70 -14.29
C TYR A 363 33.05 -24.80 -13.94
N TYR A 364 31.83 -24.75 -14.47
CA TYR A 364 30.78 -25.70 -14.22
C TYR A 364 30.42 -26.38 -15.54
N THR A 365 31.11 -27.45 -15.87
CA THR A 365 30.95 -28.16 -17.15
C THR A 365 29.99 -29.34 -17.06
N GLU A 366 29.71 -29.83 -15.84
CA GLU A 366 28.77 -30.95 -15.64
C GLU A 366 27.33 -30.40 -15.57
N THR A 367 26.49 -30.79 -16.53
CA THR A 367 25.07 -30.53 -16.55
C THR A 367 24.34 -31.70 -15.93
N VAL A 368 23.62 -31.48 -14.82
CA VAL A 368 22.87 -32.52 -14.10
C VAL A 368 21.38 -32.52 -14.46
N TYR A 369 20.89 -31.41 -14.98
CA TYR A 369 19.51 -31.28 -15.45
C TYR A 369 19.43 -30.27 -16.58
N GLU A 370 18.58 -30.55 -17.55
CA GLU A 370 18.29 -29.63 -18.65
C GLU A 370 16.86 -29.87 -19.16
N ASP A 371 16.11 -28.79 -19.32
CA ASP A 371 14.82 -28.77 -20.02
C ASP A 371 14.71 -27.52 -20.92
N ASN A 372 13.52 -27.20 -21.40
CA ASN A 372 13.31 -26.05 -22.27
C ASN A 372 13.44 -24.70 -21.52
N ARG A 373 13.40 -24.68 -20.19
CA ARG A 373 13.44 -23.47 -19.35
C ARG A 373 14.70 -23.33 -18.53
N PHE A 374 15.27 -24.44 -18.07
CA PHE A 374 16.37 -24.44 -17.12
C PHE A 374 17.50 -25.34 -17.54
N VAL A 375 18.69 -24.94 -17.13
CA VAL A 375 19.89 -25.80 -17.09
C VAL A 375 20.39 -25.75 -15.64
N VAL A 376 20.77 -26.90 -15.08
CA VAL A 376 21.41 -27.00 -13.79
C VAL A 376 22.82 -27.53 -13.94
N TYR A 377 23.78 -26.71 -13.53
CA TYR A 377 25.19 -27.07 -13.51
C TYR A 377 25.59 -27.53 -12.11
N LYS A 378 26.53 -28.50 -12.05
CA LYS A 378 27.15 -28.96 -10.80
C LYS A 378 28.49 -28.30 -10.60
N ASN A 379 28.69 -27.77 -9.39
CA ASN A 379 29.95 -27.22 -8.94
C ASN A 379 30.78 -28.30 -8.25
N PRO A 380 31.89 -28.78 -8.85
CA PRO A 380 32.73 -29.78 -8.20
C PRO A 380 33.53 -29.29 -7.01
N HIS A 381 33.63 -27.95 -6.83
CA HIS A 381 34.49 -27.31 -5.83
C HIS A 381 33.71 -26.76 -4.63
N SER A 382 32.44 -27.10 -4.44
CA SER A 382 31.68 -26.65 -3.28
C SER A 382 32.21 -27.26 -1.97
N PHE A 383 32.36 -26.42 -0.95
CA PHE A 383 32.77 -26.89 0.37
C PHE A 383 31.59 -27.49 1.14
N PRO A 384 31.83 -28.43 2.04
CA PRO A 384 30.81 -28.92 2.96
C PRO A 384 30.42 -27.82 3.96
N LEU A 385 29.34 -28.04 4.73
CA LEU A 385 28.84 -27.09 5.73
C LEU A 385 29.89 -26.66 6.74
N ALA A 386 30.80 -27.57 7.08
CA ALA A 386 31.91 -27.30 7.99
C ALA A 386 33.19 -27.89 7.40
N TYR A 387 34.26 -27.11 7.46
CA TYR A 387 35.59 -27.53 7.03
C TYR A 387 36.63 -26.91 7.91
N GLY A 388 37.74 -27.60 8.09
CA GLY A 388 38.91 -27.10 8.81
C GLY A 388 39.87 -26.35 7.92
N THR A 389 40.51 -25.30 8.43
CA THR A 389 41.58 -24.58 7.74
C THR A 389 42.78 -24.43 8.65
N ASN A 390 43.98 -24.52 8.09
CA ASN A 390 45.24 -24.26 8.78
C ASN A 390 45.57 -22.75 8.86
N SER A 391 44.78 -21.91 8.18
CA SER A 391 44.98 -20.47 8.16
C SER A 391 44.08 -19.79 9.18
N LEU A 392 44.65 -18.90 10.00
CA LEU A 392 43.91 -18.10 10.96
C LEU A 392 43.11 -17.03 10.20
N VAL A 393 41.80 -16.99 10.44
CA VAL A 393 40.84 -15.98 9.89
C VAL A 393 41.25 -14.54 10.28
N LYS A 394 42.08 -14.34 11.31
CA LYS A 394 42.62 -13.05 11.75
C LYS A 394 43.32 -12.23 10.67
N ASN A 395 43.76 -12.86 9.60
CA ASN A 395 44.53 -12.21 8.54
C ASN A 395 43.66 -11.78 7.32
N ILE A 396 42.36 -12.01 7.39
CA ILE A 396 41.45 -11.55 6.32
C ILE A 396 40.98 -10.14 6.72
N GLN A 397 41.63 -9.12 6.20
CA GLN A 397 41.12 -7.75 6.24
C GLN A 397 40.13 -7.59 5.12
N PHE A 398 38.84 -7.54 5.43
CA PHE A 398 37.84 -7.07 4.50
C PHE A 398 38.04 -5.55 4.37
N GLY A 399 38.50 -5.10 3.20
CA GLY A 399 38.72 -3.70 2.94
C GLY A 399 37.42 -2.92 3.12
N ALA A 400 37.40 -2.02 4.12
CA ALA A 400 36.45 -0.93 4.13
C ALA A 400 36.95 0.10 3.12
N ASN A 401 36.30 0.20 1.98
CA ASN A 401 36.38 1.34 1.08
C ASN A 401 35.13 2.17 1.26
#